data_4c62c8179959bcf272663e85c1c96938
#
_entry.id   4c62c8179959bcf272663e85c1c96938
#
_cell.length_a   1.000
_cell.length_b   1.000
_cell.length_c   1.000
_cell.angle_alpha   90.00
_cell.angle_beta   90.00
_cell.angle_gamma   90.00
#
_symmetry.space_group_name_H-M   'P 1'
#
loop_
_entity.id
_entity.type
_entity.pdbx_description
1 polymer ?
#
loop_
_entity_poly.entity_id
_entity_poly.type
_entity_poly.pdbx_seq_one_letter_code
_entity_poly.pdbx_strand_id
1 'polypeptide(L)'
;IAQVLKDGSWRVVLHHARLCLMLGDHYYSSCDADLMWKTSLSLIANTDHKTKRPKQFLDEHLVNVSKNAMRIAQSLSRLADEMEPAYDIQKLKKKSPQGFEWQDNAVKEIKQFRQKQDNTIEEQGWFIVNMASTGKGKTIANAKIMQALSKDGQSLRYVLALGLRTLTLQTGDSYRKDIGLTNDELAVLIGSKVVQELHQQQHHKQNEQYDNPLDEIGSESLEQLLENELDYSEMPQADFMDVLFPQAQAERNKAFLYKPVLACTIDHIMSATETKRGGKYILPSLRLSSSDLVIDEVDDFNGQDLIAIARLIHLTAMLGRKVMISSATIPPALA
;
A
#
# COMPACT_ATOMS: atom_id res chain seq x y z
N ILE A 1 9.01 6.39 -27.29
CA ILE A 1 9.71 5.12 -26.95
C ILE A 1 11.16 5.41 -26.55
N ALA A 2 11.94 6.18 -27.34
CA ALA A 2 13.37 6.42 -27.05
C ALA A 2 13.61 7.11 -25.68
N GLN A 3 12.74 8.02 -25.24
CA GLN A 3 12.85 8.69 -23.96
C GLN A 3 12.49 7.75 -22.81
N VAL A 4 11.43 6.97 -22.95
CA VAL A 4 10.97 5.98 -21.97
C VAL A 4 12.04 4.91 -21.67
N LEU A 5 12.87 4.58 -22.67
CA LEU A 5 13.99 3.66 -22.50
C LEU A 5 15.17 4.29 -21.74
N LYS A 6 15.32 5.62 -21.81
CA LYS A 6 16.43 6.33 -21.16
C LYS A 6 16.19 6.62 -19.68
N ASP A 7 14.97 6.99 -19.32
CA ASP A 7 14.60 7.40 -17.95
C ASP A 7 14.10 6.24 -17.06
N GLY A 8 14.01 5.03 -17.61
CA GLY A 8 13.55 3.85 -16.89
C GLY A 8 12.03 3.73 -16.72
N SER A 9 11.25 4.68 -17.24
CA SER A 9 9.77 4.65 -17.16
C SER A 9 9.15 3.40 -17.80
N TRP A 10 9.84 2.77 -18.75
CA TRP A 10 9.43 1.50 -19.35
C TRP A 10 9.19 0.40 -18.30
N ARG A 11 9.91 0.44 -17.17
CA ARG A 11 9.74 -0.54 -16.06
C ARG A 11 8.39 -0.37 -15.41
N VAL A 12 7.96 0.87 -15.20
CA VAL A 12 6.63 1.17 -14.62
C VAL A 12 5.54 0.76 -15.60
N VAL A 13 5.71 1.03 -16.90
CA VAL A 13 4.77 0.59 -17.94
C VAL A 13 4.63 -0.93 -17.96
N LEU A 14 5.75 -1.67 -17.95
CA LEU A 14 5.72 -3.13 -17.90
C LEU A 14 5.12 -3.66 -16.61
N HIS A 15 5.46 -3.05 -15.47
CA HIS A 15 4.90 -3.41 -14.17
C HIS A 15 3.37 -3.22 -14.15
N HIS A 16 2.90 -2.09 -14.64
CA HIS A 16 1.47 -1.79 -14.75
C HIS A 16 0.74 -2.74 -15.72
N ALA A 17 1.30 -2.98 -16.90
CA ALA A 17 0.74 -3.91 -17.86
C ALA A 17 0.64 -5.33 -17.27
N ARG A 18 1.68 -5.78 -16.57
CA ARG A 18 1.66 -7.06 -15.87
C ARG A 18 0.62 -7.10 -14.74
N LEU A 19 0.47 -6.02 -13.98
CA LEU A 19 -0.55 -5.90 -12.95
C LEU A 19 -1.95 -6.08 -13.55
N CYS A 20 -2.26 -5.37 -14.64
CA CYS A 20 -3.53 -5.47 -15.33
C CYS A 20 -3.78 -6.90 -15.88
N LEU A 21 -2.76 -7.54 -16.48
CA LEU A 21 -2.87 -8.89 -16.98
C LEU A 21 -3.11 -9.90 -15.85
N MET A 22 -2.37 -9.80 -14.75
CA MET A 22 -2.54 -10.69 -13.59
C MET A 22 -3.92 -10.56 -12.97
N LEU A 23 -4.41 -9.33 -12.80
CA LEU A 23 -5.75 -9.08 -12.30
C LEU A 23 -6.82 -9.62 -13.26
N GLY A 24 -6.64 -9.41 -14.57
CA GLY A 24 -7.54 -9.93 -15.60
C GLY A 24 -7.58 -11.45 -15.64
N ASP A 25 -6.42 -12.10 -15.49
CA ASP A 25 -6.30 -13.56 -15.43
C ASP A 25 -6.97 -14.12 -14.17
N HIS A 26 -6.68 -13.57 -13.00
CA HIS A 26 -7.30 -13.99 -11.74
C HIS A 26 -8.83 -13.82 -11.80
N TYR A 27 -9.28 -12.67 -12.29
CA TYR A 27 -10.72 -12.40 -12.42
C TYR A 27 -11.39 -13.42 -13.36
N TYR A 28 -10.89 -13.56 -14.60
CA TYR A 28 -11.54 -14.45 -15.56
C TYR A 28 -11.42 -15.93 -15.16
N SER A 29 -10.33 -16.32 -14.52
CA SER A 29 -10.20 -17.68 -13.95
C SER A 29 -11.25 -17.99 -12.88
N SER A 30 -11.75 -16.99 -12.16
CA SER A 30 -12.84 -17.17 -11.18
C SER A 30 -14.23 -17.29 -11.84
N CYS A 31 -14.43 -16.70 -13.03
CA CYS A 31 -15.69 -16.76 -13.78
C CYS A 31 -15.99 -18.15 -14.31
N ASP A 32 -17.25 -18.47 -14.54
CA ASP A 32 -17.67 -19.66 -15.27
C ASP A 32 -17.27 -19.58 -16.76
N ALA A 33 -17.25 -20.73 -17.42
CA ALA A 33 -17.02 -20.78 -18.87
C ALA A 33 -18.15 -20.11 -19.64
N ASP A 34 -17.82 -19.45 -20.74
CA ASP A 34 -18.82 -18.89 -21.65
C ASP A 34 -19.44 -20.02 -22.49
N LEU A 35 -20.65 -20.41 -22.14
CA LEU A 35 -21.41 -21.45 -22.86
C LEU A 35 -21.69 -21.13 -24.32
N MET A 36 -21.59 -19.88 -24.72
CA MET A 36 -21.79 -19.42 -26.10
C MET A 36 -20.49 -19.34 -26.90
N TRP A 37 -19.35 -19.60 -26.25
CA TRP A 37 -18.04 -19.55 -26.91
C TRP A 37 -17.93 -20.68 -27.93
N LYS A 38 -17.63 -20.30 -29.17
CA LYS A 38 -17.45 -21.25 -30.29
C LYS A 38 -15.95 -21.38 -30.58
N THR A 39 -15.42 -22.56 -30.39
CA THR A 39 -14.01 -22.86 -30.69
C THR A 39 -13.88 -24.17 -31.46
N SER A 40 -12.87 -24.24 -32.29
CA SER A 40 -12.40 -25.49 -32.90
C SER A 40 -11.21 -26.09 -32.14
N LEU A 41 -10.73 -25.39 -31.08
CA LEU A 41 -9.59 -25.83 -30.28
C LEU A 41 -10.05 -26.73 -29.13
N SER A 42 -9.35 -27.84 -28.91
CA SER A 42 -9.58 -28.73 -27.77
C SER A 42 -8.70 -28.41 -26.55
N LEU A 43 -7.95 -27.30 -26.60
CA LEU A 43 -7.03 -26.90 -25.53
C LEU A 43 -7.81 -26.22 -24.40
N ILE A 44 -7.52 -26.65 -23.16
CA ILE A 44 -8.14 -26.15 -21.94
C ILE A 44 -7.13 -25.27 -21.20
N ALA A 45 -7.58 -24.09 -20.76
CA ALA A 45 -6.76 -23.16 -19.99
C ALA A 45 -6.70 -23.53 -18.50
N ASN A 46 -7.85 -23.88 -17.93
CA ASN A 46 -7.96 -24.16 -16.50
C ASN A 46 -9.00 -25.26 -16.20
N THR A 47 -8.98 -25.71 -14.95
CA THR A 47 -9.91 -26.71 -14.43
C THR A 47 -10.64 -26.16 -13.21
N ASP A 48 -11.85 -26.60 -13.00
CA ASP A 48 -12.59 -26.28 -11.79
C ASP A 48 -11.92 -26.92 -10.55
N HIS A 49 -11.72 -26.13 -9.52
CA HIS A 49 -10.98 -26.56 -8.32
C HIS A 49 -11.68 -27.70 -7.57
N LYS A 50 -13.02 -27.72 -7.55
CA LYS A 50 -13.83 -28.70 -6.80
C LYS A 50 -14.02 -29.98 -7.60
N THR A 51 -14.44 -29.84 -8.83
CA THR A 51 -14.81 -30.99 -9.69
C THR A 51 -13.65 -31.57 -10.48
N LYS A 52 -12.52 -30.82 -10.59
CA LYS A 52 -11.36 -31.16 -11.43
C LYS A 52 -11.67 -31.31 -12.91
N ARG A 53 -12.84 -30.87 -13.36
CA ARG A 53 -13.24 -30.90 -14.77
C ARG A 53 -12.67 -29.70 -15.53
N PRO A 54 -12.41 -29.86 -16.85
CA PRO A 54 -12.10 -28.74 -17.71
C PRO A 54 -13.13 -27.62 -17.55
N LYS A 55 -12.67 -26.37 -17.47
CA LYS A 55 -13.54 -25.20 -17.25
C LYS A 55 -13.58 -24.32 -18.48
N GLN A 56 -12.50 -23.65 -18.84
CA GLN A 56 -12.46 -22.68 -19.93
C GLN A 56 -11.55 -23.16 -21.06
N PHE A 57 -11.94 -22.91 -22.31
CA PHE A 57 -11.08 -23.13 -23.46
C PHE A 57 -9.93 -22.11 -23.47
N LEU A 58 -8.79 -22.49 -24.05
CA LEU A 58 -7.59 -21.65 -24.04
C LEU A 58 -7.81 -20.32 -24.79
N ASP A 59 -8.42 -20.35 -25.96
CA ASP A 59 -8.71 -19.18 -26.77
C ASP A 59 -9.77 -18.30 -26.11
N GLU A 60 -10.82 -18.87 -25.51
CA GLU A 60 -11.81 -18.18 -24.69
C GLU A 60 -11.11 -17.42 -23.57
N HIS A 61 -10.27 -18.13 -22.81
CA HIS A 61 -9.57 -17.58 -21.66
C HIS A 61 -8.68 -16.42 -22.06
N LEU A 62 -7.80 -16.59 -23.05
CA LEU A 62 -6.86 -15.56 -23.50
C LEU A 62 -7.56 -14.29 -23.98
N VAL A 63 -8.64 -14.43 -24.75
CA VAL A 63 -9.41 -13.29 -25.25
C VAL A 63 -10.07 -12.53 -24.11
N ASN A 64 -10.69 -13.25 -23.15
CA ASN A 64 -11.38 -12.59 -22.06
C ASN A 64 -10.42 -12.03 -20.99
N VAL A 65 -9.29 -12.68 -20.74
CA VAL A 65 -8.20 -12.08 -19.93
C VAL A 65 -7.74 -10.76 -20.54
N SER A 66 -7.50 -10.72 -21.85
CA SER A 66 -7.10 -9.49 -22.54
C SER A 66 -8.15 -8.38 -22.40
N LYS A 67 -9.44 -8.69 -22.64
CA LYS A 67 -10.54 -7.71 -22.47
C LYS A 67 -10.61 -7.17 -21.04
N ASN A 68 -10.52 -8.06 -20.05
CA ASN A 68 -10.56 -7.66 -18.64
C ASN A 68 -9.33 -6.85 -18.24
N ALA A 69 -8.13 -7.22 -18.70
CA ALA A 69 -6.93 -6.44 -18.46
C ALA A 69 -7.04 -5.00 -18.98
N MET A 70 -7.65 -4.80 -20.15
CA MET A 70 -7.90 -3.45 -20.68
C MET A 70 -8.91 -2.67 -19.85
N ARG A 71 -9.99 -3.30 -19.38
CA ARG A 71 -10.98 -2.66 -18.47
C ARG A 71 -10.32 -2.27 -17.15
N ILE A 72 -9.50 -3.16 -16.60
CA ILE A 72 -8.74 -2.92 -15.37
C ILE A 72 -7.78 -1.75 -15.56
N ALA A 73 -7.05 -1.67 -16.67
CA ALA A 73 -6.16 -0.56 -16.95
C ALA A 73 -6.90 0.80 -16.95
N GLN A 74 -8.11 0.83 -17.52
CA GLN A 74 -8.97 2.02 -17.47
C GLN A 74 -9.45 2.35 -16.05
N SER A 75 -9.84 1.35 -15.26
CA SER A 75 -10.26 1.54 -13.87
C SER A 75 -9.11 2.00 -12.97
N LEU A 76 -7.91 1.41 -13.13
CA LEU A 76 -6.75 1.78 -12.34
C LEU A 76 -6.28 3.23 -12.55
N SER A 77 -6.57 3.83 -13.70
CA SER A 77 -6.27 5.25 -13.95
C SER A 77 -7.03 6.19 -13.03
N ARG A 78 -8.18 5.77 -12.50
CA ARG A 78 -9.04 6.53 -11.58
C ARG A 78 -8.92 6.09 -10.12
N LEU A 79 -8.22 5.00 -9.87
CA LEU A 79 -8.17 4.36 -8.55
C LEU A 79 -7.80 5.34 -7.43
N ALA A 80 -6.87 6.26 -7.70
CA ALA A 80 -6.42 7.22 -6.71
C ALA A 80 -7.48 8.26 -6.34
N ASP A 81 -8.30 8.65 -7.29
CA ASP A 81 -9.36 9.65 -7.08
C ASP A 81 -10.63 8.99 -6.47
N GLU A 82 -10.79 7.68 -6.65
CA GLU A 82 -11.89 6.90 -6.10
C GLU A 82 -11.63 6.42 -4.67
N MET A 83 -10.36 6.40 -4.24
CA MET A 83 -9.99 5.95 -2.88
C MET A 83 -10.18 7.06 -1.86
N GLU A 84 -11.03 6.82 -0.89
CA GLU A 84 -11.37 7.78 0.16
C GLU A 84 -10.16 8.13 1.05
N PRO A 85 -9.84 9.41 1.24
CA PRO A 85 -8.86 9.87 2.23
C PRO A 85 -9.54 10.16 3.58
N ALA A 86 -8.75 10.24 4.65
CA ALA A 86 -9.23 10.74 5.93
C ALA A 86 -9.41 12.25 5.88
N TYR A 87 -10.55 12.72 6.33
CA TYR A 87 -10.92 14.13 6.34
C TYR A 87 -11.09 14.67 7.76
N ASP A 88 -11.07 15.99 7.86
CA ASP A 88 -11.48 16.73 9.06
C ASP A 88 -10.73 16.37 10.34
N ILE A 89 -9.45 16.05 10.23
CA ILE A 89 -8.64 15.64 11.37
C ILE A 89 -8.37 16.86 12.27
N GLN A 90 -9.24 17.05 13.26
CA GLN A 90 -9.29 18.25 14.10
C GLN A 90 -7.97 18.55 14.83
N LYS A 91 -7.21 17.52 15.19
CA LYS A 91 -5.93 17.71 15.89
C LYS A 91 -4.85 18.30 15.00
N LEU A 92 -4.86 18.02 13.70
CA LEU A 92 -3.90 18.58 12.75
C LEU A 92 -4.18 20.05 12.42
N LYS A 93 -5.44 20.51 12.62
CA LYS A 93 -5.82 21.92 12.45
C LYS A 93 -5.32 22.83 13.59
N LYS A 94 -5.01 22.24 14.75
CA LYS A 94 -4.53 23.00 15.90
C LYS A 94 -3.11 23.48 15.68
N LYS A 95 -2.80 24.68 16.24
CA LYS A 95 -1.43 25.17 16.30
C LYS A 95 -0.56 24.21 17.10
N SER A 96 0.66 24.05 16.66
CA SER A 96 1.65 23.25 17.36
C SER A 96 1.98 23.86 18.72
N PRO A 97 2.24 23.04 19.76
CA PRO A 97 2.63 23.53 21.07
C PRO A 97 3.97 24.31 21.02
N GLN A 98 4.24 25.06 22.09
CA GLN A 98 5.51 25.77 22.25
C GLN A 98 6.71 24.80 22.11
N GLY A 99 7.69 25.20 21.29
CA GLY A 99 8.86 24.38 20.95
C GLY A 99 8.67 23.46 19.73
N PHE A 100 7.45 23.45 19.15
CA PHE A 100 7.11 22.68 17.94
C PHE A 100 6.57 23.56 16.81
N GLU A 101 6.75 24.86 16.90
CA GLU A 101 6.25 25.87 15.91
C GLU A 101 6.82 25.63 14.50
N TRP A 102 7.94 24.93 14.41
CA TRP A 102 8.57 24.56 13.15
C TRP A 102 7.63 23.71 12.26
N GLN A 103 6.74 22.92 12.86
CA GLN A 103 5.75 22.12 12.15
C GLN A 103 4.77 23.01 11.38
N ASP A 104 4.27 24.06 12.05
CA ASP A 104 3.34 25.02 11.43
C ASP A 104 4.06 25.90 10.39
N ASN A 105 5.33 26.23 10.64
CA ASN A 105 6.16 26.94 9.66
C ASN A 105 6.39 26.11 8.40
N ALA A 106 6.69 24.81 8.53
CA ALA A 106 6.81 23.90 7.39
C ALA A 106 5.52 23.85 6.56
N VAL A 107 4.37 23.73 7.21
CA VAL A 107 3.05 23.77 6.54
C VAL A 107 2.84 25.10 5.80
N LYS A 108 3.21 26.22 6.42
CA LYS A 108 3.10 27.54 5.82
C LYS A 108 3.98 27.66 4.56
N GLU A 109 5.23 27.23 4.63
CA GLU A 109 6.16 27.23 3.51
C GLU A 109 5.62 26.39 2.33
N ILE A 110 5.12 25.19 2.61
CA ILE A 110 4.51 24.32 1.59
C ILE A 110 3.32 25.01 0.92
N LYS A 111 2.41 25.60 1.71
CA LYS A 111 1.25 26.32 1.16
C LYS A 111 1.66 27.51 0.31
N GLN A 112 2.64 28.29 0.75
CA GLN A 112 3.18 29.42 -0.02
C GLN A 112 3.85 28.96 -1.32
N PHE A 113 4.60 27.87 -1.26
CA PHE A 113 5.25 27.30 -2.44
C PHE A 113 4.21 26.84 -3.47
N ARG A 114 3.19 26.10 -3.05
CA ARG A 114 2.10 25.66 -3.92
C ARG A 114 1.35 26.84 -4.58
N GLN A 115 1.12 27.91 -3.84
CA GLN A 115 0.46 29.12 -4.38
C GLN A 115 1.28 29.86 -5.45
N LYS A 116 2.61 29.72 -5.40
CA LYS A 116 3.52 30.40 -6.36
C LYS A 116 3.74 29.61 -7.64
N GLN A 117 3.37 28.34 -7.64
CA GLN A 117 3.61 27.44 -8.76
C GLN A 117 2.30 27.21 -9.52
N ASP A 118 2.36 27.20 -10.85
CA ASP A 118 1.25 26.79 -11.70
C ASP A 118 0.91 25.31 -11.43
N ASN A 119 -0.34 24.93 -11.70
CA ASN A 119 -0.90 23.57 -11.47
C ASN A 119 -0.06 22.40 -12.01
N THR A 120 0.92 22.67 -12.87
CA THR A 120 1.81 21.66 -13.46
C THR A 120 2.69 20.92 -12.44
N ILE A 121 2.94 21.48 -11.26
CA ILE A 121 3.76 20.84 -10.22
C ILE A 121 3.01 19.73 -9.49
N GLU A 122 1.70 19.81 -9.39
CA GLU A 122 0.91 18.74 -8.77
C GLU A 122 0.99 17.42 -9.55
N GLU A 123 1.25 17.50 -10.85
CA GLU A 123 1.42 16.34 -11.73
C GLU A 123 2.83 15.70 -11.64
N GLN A 124 3.83 16.42 -11.12
CA GLN A 124 5.22 15.96 -11.10
C GLN A 124 5.61 15.16 -9.85
N GLY A 125 4.73 15.08 -8.86
CA GLY A 125 5.04 14.48 -7.57
C GLY A 125 5.90 15.39 -6.67
N TRP A 126 6.10 14.96 -5.42
CA TRP A 126 6.91 15.68 -4.42
C TRP A 126 7.86 14.73 -3.74
N PHE A 127 9.09 15.15 -3.55
CA PHE A 127 10.05 14.48 -2.69
C PHE A 127 10.39 15.38 -1.50
N ILE A 128 10.11 14.90 -0.29
CA ILE A 128 10.21 15.66 0.94
C ILE A 128 11.20 14.97 1.89
N VAL A 129 12.00 15.76 2.56
CA VAL A 129 12.94 15.28 3.59
C VAL A 129 12.65 15.98 4.90
N ASN A 130 12.26 15.22 5.93
CA ASN A 130 12.08 15.72 7.30
C ASN A 130 13.22 15.21 8.19
N MET A 131 14.16 16.07 8.51
CA MET A 131 15.36 15.77 9.31
C MET A 131 15.24 16.27 10.77
N ALA A 132 14.05 16.38 11.30
CA ALA A 132 13.88 16.79 12.68
C ALA A 132 14.45 15.72 13.65
N SER A 133 15.17 16.16 14.66
CA SER A 133 15.77 15.27 15.66
C SER A 133 14.72 14.46 16.43
N THR A 134 15.11 13.35 17.03
CA THR A 134 14.26 12.54 17.91
C THR A 134 13.64 13.41 19.02
N GLY A 135 12.38 13.17 19.36
CA GLY A 135 11.64 13.95 20.37
C GLY A 135 11.13 15.31 19.91
N LYS A 136 11.39 15.73 18.67
CA LYS A 136 10.88 17.00 18.09
C LYS A 136 9.52 16.88 17.40
N GLY A 137 8.78 15.79 17.64
CA GLY A 137 7.41 15.61 17.14
C GLY A 137 7.32 15.31 15.64
N LYS A 138 8.26 14.53 15.09
CA LYS A 138 8.26 14.10 13.67
C LYS A 138 6.92 13.50 13.24
N THR A 139 6.34 12.64 14.06
CA THR A 139 5.08 11.93 13.76
C THR A 139 3.94 12.88 13.40
N ILE A 140 3.73 13.91 14.24
CA ILE A 140 2.69 14.94 13.99
C ILE A 140 3.08 15.80 12.80
N ALA A 141 4.37 16.17 12.69
CA ALA A 141 4.87 16.95 11.57
C ALA A 141 4.66 16.23 10.23
N ASN A 142 4.98 14.93 10.15
CA ASN A 142 4.77 14.13 8.96
C ASN A 142 3.30 14.19 8.52
N ALA A 143 2.35 14.00 9.44
CA ALA A 143 0.94 14.09 9.13
C ALA A 143 0.50 15.50 8.68
N LYS A 144 0.94 16.57 9.37
CA LYS A 144 0.65 17.96 8.99
C LYS A 144 1.21 18.32 7.61
N ILE A 145 2.43 17.89 7.31
CA ILE A 145 3.10 18.13 6.02
C ILE A 145 2.36 17.38 4.91
N MET A 146 2.07 16.09 5.11
CA MET A 146 1.35 15.29 4.12
C MET A 146 -0.07 15.83 3.87
N GLN A 147 -0.75 16.31 4.90
CA GLN A 147 -2.03 16.99 4.77
C GLN A 147 -1.91 18.29 3.94
N ALA A 148 -0.90 19.12 4.21
CA ALA A 148 -0.68 20.35 3.45
C ALA A 148 -0.33 20.09 1.96
N LEU A 149 0.20 18.92 1.65
CA LEU A 149 0.54 18.47 0.31
C LEU A 149 -0.62 17.77 -0.42
N SER A 150 -1.69 17.40 0.27
CA SER A 150 -2.85 16.79 -0.40
C SER A 150 -3.49 17.76 -1.40
N LYS A 151 -4.23 17.27 -2.38
CA LYS A 151 -4.85 18.11 -3.44
C LYS A 151 -5.69 19.24 -2.83
N ASP A 152 -6.46 18.94 -1.80
CA ASP A 152 -7.33 19.88 -1.09
C ASP A 152 -6.66 20.58 0.09
N GLY A 153 -5.45 20.20 0.47
CA GLY A 153 -4.72 20.74 1.62
C GLY A 153 -5.30 20.36 2.98
N GLN A 154 -6.23 19.40 3.05
CA GLN A 154 -6.99 19.06 4.26
C GLN A 154 -7.13 17.56 4.50
N SER A 155 -6.94 16.72 3.49
CA SER A 155 -7.11 15.28 3.56
C SER A 155 -5.79 14.53 3.76
N LEU A 156 -5.90 13.26 4.18
CA LEU A 156 -4.75 12.36 4.32
C LEU A 156 -5.02 11.03 3.65
N ARG A 157 -4.13 10.62 2.74
CA ARG A 157 -4.07 9.24 2.25
C ARG A 157 -2.63 8.87 1.94
N TYR A 158 -2.02 8.07 2.84
CA TYR A 158 -0.64 7.64 2.65
C TYR A 158 -0.31 6.33 3.36
N VAL A 159 0.79 5.74 2.97
CA VAL A 159 1.45 4.63 3.66
C VAL A 159 2.57 5.18 4.51
N LEU A 160 2.58 4.85 5.79
CA LEU A 160 3.70 5.05 6.69
C LEU A 160 4.47 3.74 6.83
N ALA A 161 5.62 3.66 6.17
CA ALA A 161 6.50 2.51 6.19
C ALA A 161 7.62 2.72 7.22
N LEU A 162 7.78 1.75 8.14
CA LEU A 162 8.76 1.79 9.22
C LEU A 162 9.73 0.62 9.11
N GLY A 163 10.97 0.82 9.53
CA GLY A 163 12.00 -0.21 9.55
C GLY A 163 11.77 -1.22 10.65
N LEU A 164 11.43 -0.76 11.85
CA LEU A 164 11.32 -1.59 13.05
C LEU A 164 9.86 -1.86 13.41
N ARG A 165 9.58 -3.09 13.78
CA ARG A 165 8.25 -3.62 14.07
C ARG A 165 7.64 -3.06 15.36
N THR A 166 8.46 -2.93 16.40
CA THR A 166 8.04 -2.34 17.68
C THR A 166 7.61 -0.89 17.54
N LEU A 167 8.30 -0.13 16.67
CA LEU A 167 7.94 1.24 16.36
C LEU A 167 6.62 1.33 15.61
N THR A 168 6.27 0.33 14.81
CA THR A 168 5.02 0.33 14.05
C THR A 168 3.79 0.32 14.97
N LEU A 169 3.80 -0.47 16.03
CA LEU A 169 2.73 -0.46 17.03
C LEU A 169 2.64 0.87 17.78
N GLN A 170 3.77 1.33 18.32
CA GLN A 170 3.83 2.60 19.04
C GLN A 170 3.38 3.77 18.17
N THR A 171 3.76 3.77 16.89
CA THR A 171 3.35 4.78 15.94
C THR A 171 1.87 4.69 15.65
N GLY A 172 1.31 3.48 15.50
CA GLY A 172 -0.13 3.27 15.36
C GLY A 172 -0.91 3.87 16.54
N ASP A 173 -0.46 3.64 17.77
CA ASP A 173 -1.06 4.21 18.96
C ASP A 173 -0.94 5.74 19.01
N SER A 174 0.21 6.30 18.62
CA SER A 174 0.37 7.75 18.49
C SER A 174 -0.55 8.35 17.43
N TYR A 175 -0.75 7.67 16.30
CA TYR A 175 -1.68 8.12 15.26
C TYR A 175 -3.13 8.17 15.77
N ARG A 176 -3.57 7.20 16.55
CA ARG A 176 -4.89 7.23 17.19
C ARG A 176 -4.96 8.32 18.26
N LYS A 177 -3.99 8.34 19.17
CA LYS A 177 -4.01 9.19 20.36
C LYS A 177 -3.67 10.65 20.03
N ASP A 178 -2.62 10.91 19.26
CA ASP A 178 -2.06 12.25 19.08
C ASP A 178 -2.60 12.94 17.82
N ILE A 179 -2.81 12.19 16.72
CA ILE A 179 -3.39 12.70 15.48
C ILE A 179 -4.91 12.59 15.50
N GLY A 180 -5.46 11.56 16.15
CA GLY A 180 -6.90 11.38 16.36
C GLY A 180 -7.57 10.63 15.21
N LEU A 181 -6.82 9.79 14.49
CA LEU A 181 -7.39 8.89 13.49
C LEU A 181 -8.24 7.81 14.15
N THR A 182 -9.38 7.54 13.56
CA THR A 182 -10.29 6.48 13.97
C THR A 182 -9.81 5.10 13.49
N ASN A 183 -10.47 4.06 13.94
CA ASN A 183 -10.17 2.71 13.44
C ASN A 183 -10.50 2.56 11.96
N ASP A 184 -11.47 3.30 11.43
CA ASP A 184 -11.83 3.27 10.01
C ASP A 184 -10.81 3.99 9.13
N GLU A 185 -10.10 4.94 9.69
CA GLU A 185 -9.10 5.74 8.97
C GLU A 185 -7.70 5.15 9.03
N LEU A 186 -7.37 4.33 10.03
CA LEU A 186 -6.03 3.80 10.25
C LEU A 186 -5.99 2.28 10.25
N ALA A 187 -5.15 1.70 9.39
CA ALA A 187 -4.70 0.32 9.51
C ALA A 187 -3.28 0.26 10.07
N VAL A 188 -3.01 -0.71 10.96
CA VAL A 188 -1.67 -0.98 11.50
C VAL A 188 -1.32 -2.43 11.19
N LEU A 189 -0.27 -2.65 10.39
CA LEU A 189 0.13 -3.99 9.97
C LEU A 189 1.57 -4.29 10.35
N ILE A 190 1.76 -5.41 11.03
CA ILE A 190 3.07 -5.88 11.49
C ILE A 190 3.36 -7.24 10.85
N GLY A 191 4.63 -7.53 10.57
CA GLY A 191 5.04 -8.80 10.01
C GLY A 191 4.75 -9.99 10.95
N SER A 192 4.37 -11.13 10.37
CA SER A 192 3.92 -12.35 11.06
C SER A 192 4.83 -12.87 12.19
N LYS A 193 6.14 -12.68 12.09
CA LYS A 193 7.07 -13.13 13.15
C LYS A 193 6.84 -12.48 14.52
N VAL A 194 6.39 -11.23 14.58
CA VAL A 194 6.14 -10.54 15.87
C VAL A 194 4.83 -10.99 16.50
N VAL A 195 3.83 -11.28 15.69
CA VAL A 195 2.59 -11.85 16.23
C VAL A 195 2.87 -13.21 16.84
N GLN A 196 3.73 -14.02 16.22
CA GLN A 196 4.18 -15.29 16.81
C GLN A 196 4.98 -15.09 18.11
N GLU A 197 5.91 -14.13 18.16
CA GLU A 197 6.68 -13.84 19.36
C GLU A 197 5.83 -13.26 20.51
N LEU A 198 4.87 -12.39 20.20
CA LEU A 198 3.90 -11.87 21.17
C LEU A 198 2.95 -12.96 21.66
N HIS A 199 2.48 -13.85 20.78
CA HIS A 199 1.71 -15.02 21.16
C HIS A 199 2.51 -15.99 21.99
N GLN A 200 3.75 -16.28 21.62
CA GLN A 200 4.63 -17.12 22.44
C GLN A 200 4.88 -16.54 23.84
N GLN A 201 5.06 -15.22 23.96
CA GLN A 201 5.21 -14.55 25.26
C GLN A 201 3.91 -14.52 26.07
N GLN A 202 2.75 -14.48 25.45
CA GLN A 202 1.46 -14.57 26.13
C GLN A 202 1.11 -16.02 26.49
N HIS A 203 1.45 -17.00 25.65
CA HIS A 203 1.21 -18.43 25.89
C HIS A 203 2.21 -19.07 26.84
N HIS A 204 3.43 -18.55 27.01
CA HIS A 204 4.32 -18.95 28.11
C HIS A 204 3.79 -18.64 29.51
N LYS A 205 2.70 -17.88 29.61
CA LYS A 205 1.96 -17.69 30.87
C LYS A 205 0.79 -18.64 31.06
N GLN A 206 0.45 -19.48 30.08
CA GLN A 206 -0.62 -20.49 30.17
C GLN A 206 -0.24 -21.73 29.33
N ASN A 207 0.25 -22.76 30.03
CA ASN A 207 0.28 -24.16 29.66
C ASN A 207 1.07 -24.66 28.44
N GLU A 208 2.03 -25.49 28.77
CA GLU A 208 2.68 -26.51 27.92
C GLU A 208 1.68 -27.46 27.27
N GLN A 209 1.90 -27.73 26.00
CA GLN A 209 1.60 -28.89 25.16
C GLN A 209 0.94 -28.54 23.84
N TYR A 210 1.70 -28.69 22.81
CA TYR A 210 1.57 -29.47 21.58
C TYR A 210 2.49 -28.92 20.48
N ASP A 211 3.53 -29.70 20.20
CA ASP A 211 4.36 -29.63 19.01
C ASP A 211 3.56 -30.06 17.78
N ASN A 212 3.64 -29.29 16.70
CA ASN A 212 3.53 -29.79 15.35
C ASN A 212 4.41 -28.96 14.40
N PRO A 213 5.46 -29.55 13.84
CA PRO A 213 6.38 -28.89 12.93
C PRO A 213 6.00 -29.18 11.47
N LEU A 214 5.02 -28.51 10.92
CA LEU A 214 4.71 -28.52 9.48
C LEU A 214 3.86 -27.28 9.16
N ASP A 215 4.51 -26.14 8.90
CA ASP A 215 3.96 -25.07 8.06
C ASP A 215 5.00 -24.00 7.81
N GLU A 216 6.08 -24.39 7.15
CA GLU A 216 7.01 -23.49 6.46
C GLU A 216 6.52 -23.28 5.03
N ILE A 217 5.42 -22.55 4.85
CA ILE A 217 5.09 -21.92 3.57
C ILE A 217 4.29 -20.64 3.85
N GLY A 218 4.95 -19.53 3.77
CA GLY A 218 4.50 -18.24 3.30
C GLY A 218 3.15 -17.70 3.76
N SER A 219 3.16 -16.65 4.57
CA SER A 219 2.10 -15.64 4.72
C SER A 219 0.85 -16.02 5.51
N GLU A 220 0.96 -16.44 6.72
CA GLU A 220 -0.28 -16.53 7.50
C GLU A 220 -0.06 -16.03 8.91
N SER A 221 -0.94 -15.28 9.38
CA SER A 221 -1.21 -14.94 10.76
C SER A 221 -1.21 -13.45 11.03
N LEU A 222 -2.20 -12.81 10.43
CA LEU A 222 -2.64 -11.48 10.85
C LEU A 222 -4.10 -11.49 11.29
N GLU A 223 -4.68 -12.67 11.51
CA GLU A 223 -6.11 -12.86 11.73
C GLU A 223 -6.65 -12.28 13.04
N GLN A 224 -5.79 -11.95 14.00
CA GLN A 224 -6.26 -11.54 15.33
C GLN A 224 -6.26 -10.03 15.61
N LEU A 225 -5.86 -9.19 14.65
CA LEU A 225 -5.87 -7.72 14.85
C LEU A 225 -7.07 -7.00 14.23
N LEU A 226 -8.01 -7.72 13.62
CA LEU A 226 -9.11 -7.13 12.86
C LEU A 226 -10.48 -7.71 13.31
N GLU A 227 -10.77 -7.73 14.60
CA GLU A 227 -12.09 -8.17 15.13
C GLU A 227 -13.21 -7.13 15.02
N ASN A 228 -13.03 -6.03 14.32
CA ASN A 228 -14.09 -5.08 14.06
C ASN A 228 -14.59 -5.26 12.61
N GLU A 229 -15.85 -5.63 12.46
CA GLU A 229 -16.57 -5.56 11.19
C GLU A 229 -16.57 -4.10 10.72
N LEU A 230 -15.82 -3.81 9.67
CA LEU A 230 -15.81 -2.50 9.02
C LEU A 230 -16.84 -2.52 7.91
N ASP A 231 -17.68 -1.50 7.86
CA ASP A 231 -18.59 -1.31 6.74
C ASP A 231 -17.85 -0.74 5.54
N TYR A 232 -17.72 -1.54 4.50
CA TYR A 232 -17.08 -1.17 3.23
C TYR A 232 -18.09 -0.94 2.11
N SER A 233 -19.35 -0.76 2.43
CA SER A 233 -20.45 -0.65 1.44
C SER A 233 -20.32 0.55 0.52
N GLU A 234 -19.64 1.61 0.95
CA GLU A 234 -19.43 2.83 0.16
C GLU A 234 -18.10 2.85 -0.61
N MET A 235 -17.30 1.78 -0.51
CA MET A 235 -15.98 1.74 -1.16
C MET A 235 -16.07 1.37 -2.64
N PRO A 236 -15.12 1.86 -3.50
CA PRO A 236 -15.13 1.56 -4.91
C PRO A 236 -15.14 0.06 -5.16
N GLN A 237 -16.23 -0.44 -5.72
CA GLN A 237 -16.38 -1.85 -6.07
C GLN A 237 -16.22 -1.99 -7.59
N ALA A 238 -15.07 -2.44 -8.02
CA ALA A 238 -14.89 -2.96 -9.37
C ALA A 238 -14.89 -4.49 -9.30
N ASP A 239 -15.59 -5.14 -10.19
CA ASP A 239 -15.75 -6.61 -10.21
C ASP A 239 -14.44 -7.39 -10.04
N PHE A 240 -13.33 -6.86 -10.57
CA PHE A 240 -12.01 -7.47 -10.42
C PHE A 240 -11.43 -7.37 -9.00
N MET A 241 -11.93 -6.47 -8.16
CA MET A 241 -11.44 -6.28 -6.80
C MET A 241 -11.83 -7.44 -5.87
N ASP A 242 -12.95 -8.10 -6.14
CA ASP A 242 -13.42 -9.24 -5.33
C ASP A 242 -12.40 -10.38 -5.30
N VAL A 243 -11.63 -10.53 -6.37
CA VAL A 243 -10.56 -11.54 -6.46
C VAL A 243 -9.40 -11.27 -5.49
N LEU A 244 -9.23 -10.02 -5.06
CA LEU A 244 -8.20 -9.62 -4.11
C LEU A 244 -8.56 -9.96 -2.65
N PHE A 245 -9.83 -10.29 -2.41
CA PHE A 245 -10.37 -10.47 -1.08
C PHE A 245 -10.90 -11.90 -0.84
N PRO A 246 -10.04 -12.93 -0.93
CA PRO A 246 -10.45 -14.28 -0.55
C PRO A 246 -10.91 -14.29 0.90
N GLN A 247 -11.98 -15.05 1.22
CA GLN A 247 -12.69 -15.02 2.51
C GLN A 247 -11.77 -15.01 3.75
N ALA A 248 -10.72 -15.83 3.75
CA ALA A 248 -9.81 -15.95 4.90
C ALA A 248 -8.95 -14.70 5.17
N GLN A 249 -8.80 -13.78 4.21
CA GLN A 249 -7.94 -12.59 4.31
C GLN A 249 -8.64 -11.30 3.87
N ALA A 250 -9.96 -11.38 3.63
CA ALA A 250 -10.71 -10.28 3.04
C ALA A 250 -10.59 -8.99 3.85
N GLU A 251 -10.82 -9.04 5.15
CA GLU A 251 -10.80 -7.87 6.02
C GLU A 251 -9.42 -7.22 6.10
N ARG A 252 -8.38 -8.03 6.20
CA ARG A 252 -7.00 -7.53 6.19
C ARG A 252 -6.65 -6.86 4.88
N ASN A 253 -6.97 -7.50 3.75
CA ASN A 253 -6.65 -6.97 2.42
C ASN A 253 -7.46 -5.71 2.13
N LYS A 254 -8.72 -5.65 2.56
CA LYS A 254 -9.56 -4.46 2.49
C LYS A 254 -8.97 -3.33 3.35
N ALA A 255 -8.63 -3.60 4.61
CA ALA A 255 -7.99 -2.61 5.48
C ALA A 255 -6.66 -2.10 4.89
N PHE A 256 -5.84 -2.99 4.31
CA PHE A 256 -4.60 -2.62 3.64
C PHE A 256 -4.84 -1.67 2.46
N LEU A 257 -5.84 -1.94 1.62
CA LEU A 257 -6.09 -1.19 0.41
C LEU A 257 -6.92 0.07 0.66
N TYR A 258 -8.00 -0.04 1.42
CA TYR A 258 -9.03 1.00 1.52
C TYR A 258 -8.75 2.01 2.63
N LYS A 259 -8.30 1.61 3.82
CA LYS A 259 -8.10 2.58 4.90
C LYS A 259 -7.18 3.72 4.48
N PRO A 260 -7.57 4.96 4.73
CA PRO A 260 -6.82 6.15 4.33
C PRO A 260 -5.34 6.11 4.72
N VAL A 261 -5.04 5.84 5.98
CA VAL A 261 -3.67 5.77 6.48
C VAL A 261 -3.33 4.32 6.82
N LEU A 262 -2.18 3.88 6.32
CA LEU A 262 -1.62 2.55 6.60
C LEU A 262 -0.27 2.71 7.29
N ALA A 263 -0.17 2.33 8.56
CA ALA A 263 1.11 2.18 9.24
C ALA A 263 1.54 0.71 9.16
N CYS A 264 2.69 0.44 8.55
CA CYS A 264 3.17 -0.93 8.38
C CYS A 264 4.69 -1.03 8.42
N THR A 265 5.21 -2.23 8.65
CA THR A 265 6.63 -2.46 8.36
C THR A 265 6.85 -2.40 6.85
N ILE A 266 8.03 -1.92 6.46
CA ILE A 266 8.36 -1.68 5.04
C ILE A 266 8.22 -2.94 4.17
N ASP A 267 8.39 -4.12 4.74
CA ASP A 267 8.26 -5.41 4.06
C ASP A 267 6.88 -5.60 3.40
N HIS A 268 5.83 -5.04 4.00
CA HIS A 268 4.47 -5.15 3.46
C HIS A 268 4.30 -4.41 2.13
N ILE A 269 5.07 -3.36 1.90
CA ILE A 269 4.95 -2.55 0.69
C ILE A 269 6.08 -2.81 -0.31
N MET A 270 7.21 -3.34 0.17
CA MET A 270 8.41 -3.59 -0.64
C MET A 270 8.15 -4.54 -1.81
N SER A 271 7.24 -5.50 -1.64
CA SER A 271 6.87 -6.45 -2.69
C SER A 271 6.30 -5.78 -3.95
N ALA A 272 5.83 -4.52 -3.87
CA ALA A 272 5.45 -3.75 -5.05
C ALA A 272 6.61 -3.54 -6.04
N THR A 273 7.86 -3.56 -5.57
CA THR A 273 9.05 -3.45 -6.41
C THR A 273 9.54 -4.79 -6.97
N GLU A 274 8.96 -5.89 -6.51
CA GLU A 274 9.37 -7.25 -6.85
C GLU A 274 8.35 -7.92 -7.78
N THR A 275 8.74 -8.24 -9.01
CA THR A 275 7.84 -8.89 -9.98
C THR A 275 7.98 -10.41 -10.03
N LYS A 276 8.87 -11.00 -9.25
CA LYS A 276 9.25 -12.41 -9.36
C LYS A 276 8.30 -13.39 -8.63
N ARG A 277 7.56 -12.93 -7.64
CA ARG A 277 6.77 -13.78 -6.74
C ARG A 277 5.27 -13.64 -6.99
N GLY A 278 4.73 -14.33 -8.01
CA GLY A 278 3.28 -14.51 -8.22
C GLY A 278 2.45 -13.25 -7.89
N GLY A 279 1.29 -13.42 -7.29
CA GLY A 279 0.36 -12.33 -6.96
C GLY A 279 0.75 -11.43 -5.77
N LYS A 280 1.84 -11.71 -5.04
CA LYS A 280 2.19 -10.96 -3.80
C LYS A 280 2.43 -9.46 -4.00
N TYR A 281 2.77 -9.03 -5.22
CA TYR A 281 3.00 -7.62 -5.54
C TYR A 281 1.71 -6.85 -5.88
N ILE A 282 0.60 -7.54 -6.14
CA ILE A 282 -0.65 -6.92 -6.64
C ILE A 282 -1.18 -5.89 -5.64
N LEU A 283 -1.48 -6.33 -4.44
CA LEU A 283 -2.08 -5.47 -3.41
C LEU A 283 -1.19 -4.29 -3.01
N PRO A 284 0.12 -4.47 -2.76
CA PRO A 284 1.05 -3.37 -2.54
C PRO A 284 1.17 -2.39 -3.73
N SER A 285 1.12 -2.89 -4.97
CA SER A 285 1.13 -2.02 -6.15
C SER A 285 -0.12 -1.17 -6.25
N LEU A 286 -1.30 -1.73 -6.00
CA LEU A 286 -2.56 -0.99 -5.94
C LEU A 286 -2.54 0.06 -4.82
N ARG A 287 -1.99 -0.29 -3.66
CA ARG A 287 -1.84 0.65 -2.55
C ARG A 287 -0.95 1.83 -2.92
N LEU A 288 0.23 1.59 -3.51
CA LEU A 288 1.14 2.66 -3.95
C LEU A 288 0.56 3.49 -5.09
N SER A 289 -0.23 2.91 -5.98
CA SER A 289 -0.88 3.69 -7.05
C SER A 289 -1.95 4.65 -6.53
N SER A 290 -2.49 4.42 -5.34
CA SER A 290 -3.57 5.20 -4.75
C SER A 290 -3.18 5.97 -3.47
N SER A 291 -1.93 5.93 -3.05
CA SER A 291 -1.50 6.53 -1.77
C SER A 291 -0.11 7.16 -1.87
N ASP A 292 0.09 8.24 -1.15
CA ASP A 292 1.43 8.79 -0.94
C ASP A 292 2.25 7.89 0.00
N LEU A 293 3.56 8.11 0.10
CA LEU A 293 4.48 7.30 0.89
C LEU A 293 5.28 8.14 1.87
N VAL A 294 5.28 7.74 3.12
CA VAL A 294 6.18 8.24 4.16
C VAL A 294 7.06 7.08 4.64
N ILE A 295 8.36 7.23 4.56
CA ILE A 295 9.33 6.26 5.11
C ILE A 295 9.96 6.91 6.33
N ASP A 296 9.70 6.33 7.51
CA ASP A 296 10.20 6.87 8.78
C ASP A 296 11.34 6.01 9.33
N GLU A 297 12.26 6.63 10.07
CA GLU A 297 13.46 6.01 10.67
C GLU A 297 14.34 5.29 9.63
N VAL A 298 14.69 6.02 8.54
CA VAL A 298 15.50 5.48 7.43
C VAL A 298 16.93 5.14 7.86
N ASP A 299 17.42 5.72 8.92
CA ASP A 299 18.74 5.47 9.51
C ASP A 299 18.91 4.07 10.11
N ASP A 300 17.81 3.35 10.35
CA ASP A 300 17.86 1.95 10.79
C ASP A 300 18.22 0.95 9.67
N PHE A 301 18.28 1.39 8.41
CA PHE A 301 18.48 0.51 7.26
C PHE A 301 19.95 0.42 6.83
N ASN A 302 20.38 -0.78 6.45
CA ASN A 302 21.74 -1.02 5.93
C ASN A 302 21.85 -0.79 4.40
N GLY A 303 23.07 -0.92 3.85
CA GLY A 303 23.34 -0.56 2.46
C GLY A 303 22.53 -1.33 1.40
N GLN A 304 22.17 -2.61 1.62
CA GLN A 304 21.33 -3.37 0.67
C GLN A 304 19.87 -2.96 0.77
N ASP A 305 19.39 -2.71 1.97
CA ASP A 305 18.02 -2.25 2.22
C ASP A 305 17.81 -0.87 1.61
N LEU A 306 18.83 0.02 1.66
CA LEU A 306 18.76 1.35 1.05
C LEU A 306 18.54 1.29 -0.46
N ILE A 307 19.12 0.30 -1.15
CA ILE A 307 18.89 0.11 -2.60
C ILE A 307 17.42 -0.28 -2.84
N ALA A 308 16.87 -1.14 -2.00
CA ALA A 308 15.48 -1.55 -2.12
C ALA A 308 14.52 -0.38 -1.82
N ILE A 309 14.83 0.43 -0.80
CA ILE A 309 14.11 1.66 -0.47
C ILE A 309 14.18 2.66 -1.63
N ALA A 310 15.35 2.87 -2.23
CA ALA A 310 15.49 3.76 -3.38
C ALA A 310 14.61 3.31 -4.57
N ARG A 311 14.49 1.99 -4.81
CA ARG A 311 13.56 1.45 -5.82
C ARG A 311 12.10 1.72 -5.46
N LEU A 312 11.73 1.61 -4.19
CA LEU A 312 10.38 1.89 -3.73
C LEU A 312 10.05 3.38 -3.92
N ILE A 313 10.95 4.27 -3.52
CA ILE A 313 10.84 5.72 -3.74
C ILE A 313 10.67 6.02 -5.22
N HIS A 314 11.54 5.46 -6.06
CA HIS A 314 11.49 5.67 -7.53
C HIS A 314 10.15 5.19 -8.11
N LEU A 315 9.68 3.98 -7.76
CA LEU A 315 8.39 3.47 -8.21
C LEU A 315 7.25 4.39 -7.80
N THR A 316 7.21 4.82 -6.54
CA THR A 316 6.16 5.69 -5.99
C THR A 316 6.16 7.06 -6.68
N ALA A 317 7.35 7.63 -6.92
CA ALA A 317 7.48 8.90 -7.65
C ALA A 317 7.01 8.76 -9.11
N MET A 318 7.36 7.67 -9.78
CA MET A 318 6.91 7.38 -11.15
C MET A 318 5.39 7.18 -11.26
N LEU A 319 4.73 6.80 -10.17
CA LEU A 319 3.26 6.75 -10.08
C LEU A 319 2.62 8.12 -9.80
N GLY A 320 3.42 9.21 -9.78
CA GLY A 320 2.96 10.56 -9.50
C GLY A 320 2.59 10.80 -8.05
N ARG A 321 3.07 9.95 -7.11
CA ARG A 321 2.78 10.06 -5.68
C ARG A 321 3.86 10.86 -4.96
N LYS A 322 3.45 11.48 -3.84
CA LYS A 322 4.36 12.22 -2.96
C LYS A 322 5.12 11.23 -2.09
N VAL A 323 6.40 11.49 -1.93
CA VAL A 323 7.28 10.68 -1.09
C VAL A 323 7.94 11.55 -0.04
N MET A 324 7.83 11.14 1.22
CA MET A 324 8.56 11.77 2.32
C MET A 324 9.49 10.76 2.97
N ILE A 325 10.73 11.18 3.18
CA ILE A 325 11.67 10.51 4.08
C ILE A 325 11.69 11.28 5.39
N SER A 326 11.51 10.59 6.50
CA SER A 326 11.52 11.15 7.85
C SER A 326 12.53 10.40 8.69
N SER A 327 13.59 11.09 9.12
CA SER A 327 14.64 10.50 9.97
C SER A 327 15.43 11.57 10.69
N ALA A 328 16.01 11.25 11.84
CA ALA A 328 16.92 12.16 12.55
C ALA A 328 18.23 12.37 11.76
N THR A 329 18.66 11.33 11.06
CA THR A 329 19.84 11.34 10.17
C THR A 329 19.46 10.67 8.85
N ILE A 330 20.08 11.13 7.76
CA ILE A 330 19.87 10.52 6.43
C ILE A 330 21.19 9.94 5.95
N PRO A 331 21.23 8.65 5.60
CA PRO A 331 22.40 8.06 4.99
C PRO A 331 22.80 8.79 3.71
N PRO A 332 24.10 9.06 3.45
CA PRO A 332 24.56 9.78 2.28
C PRO A 332 24.10 9.17 0.94
N ALA A 333 23.80 7.86 0.94
CA ALA A 333 23.30 7.16 -0.27
C ALA A 333 21.86 7.55 -0.65
N LEU A 334 21.12 8.21 0.24
CA LEU A 334 19.75 8.69 -0.01
C LEU A 334 19.66 10.22 -0.12
N ALA A 335 20.72 10.93 0.21
CA ALA A 335 20.84 12.38 0.08
C ALA A 335 21.33 12.75 -1.33
#